data_d6092ef9400bc1bb4226eb10cfea1985
#
_entry.id   d6092ef9400bc1bb4226eb10cfea1985
#
_cell.length_a   1.000
_cell.length_b   1.000
_cell.length_c   1.000
_cell.angle_alpha   90.00
_cell.angle_beta   90.00
_cell.angle_gamma   90.00
#
_symmetry.space_group_name_H-M   'P 1'
#
loop_
_entity.id
_entity.type
_entity.pdbx_description
1 polymer ?
#
loop_
_entity_poly.entity_id
_entity_poly.type
_entity_poly.pdbx_seq_one_letter_code
_entity_poly.pdbx_strand_id
1 'polypeptide(L)'
;MSGDALNQSLPFDPADARAALVQLPRTPAVFALYGASSQDEPYIGRTPNLRGRLERLLQPSARHPRRLQLAGRVRRIAWRLTGSDFESLFLQFELLENIYGAKALERMHLGAPTFIRFLGSNRYPRITLTNRPSLREANWVYGPFASRAAAERFAEEALKLFLLRRCTDDLDPNPAHPGCVYSEMKMCLAPCYQGCTDERYQEESSAVEKFLATRGESRLVTLSTQRDQASAELEFESAAQLHAQVQRTEAVRALAPELVRPLNHLRAVILQASPHPEEVEIFLFQGGKLRGPQAFSTLGMRIQNEQSGSSSLFAQPLAIEPVPETAEIGDPGLRIRESQAARAESGPQPASEARIAMPTRAARGLLESRLESALAALDVLSKPPSTTQRRGHLALLKRWYYRPEVRRSGEIFFPDGESRWPLKTLLRGIGRIAAKAIAPAHEPSPHPPES
;
A
#
# COMPACT_ATOMS: atom_id res chain seq x y z
N MET A 1 19.10 15.13 12.82
CA MET A 1 17.97 14.59 13.62
C MET A 1 18.03 13.05 13.61
N SER A 2 19.03 12.47 14.26
CA SER A 2 19.29 11.01 14.17
C SER A 2 18.92 10.24 15.45
N GLY A 3 18.33 10.87 16.44
CA GLY A 3 18.01 10.24 17.74
C GLY A 3 16.57 9.77 17.92
N ASP A 4 15.64 10.26 17.11
CA ASP A 4 14.21 10.13 17.38
C ASP A 4 13.48 8.99 16.66
N ALA A 5 14.13 8.31 15.72
CA ALA A 5 13.46 7.23 14.98
C ALA A 5 13.31 5.94 15.81
N LEU A 6 14.20 5.73 16.81
CA LEU A 6 14.15 4.63 17.78
C LEU A 6 13.84 5.22 19.15
N ASN A 7 12.61 5.06 19.61
CA ASN A 7 12.07 5.71 20.80
C ASN A 7 12.43 5.05 22.13
N GLN A 8 13.10 3.91 22.10
CA GLN A 8 13.54 3.16 23.29
C GLN A 8 15.04 2.87 23.20
N SER A 9 15.74 2.93 24.31
CA SER A 9 17.15 2.58 24.38
C SER A 9 17.54 2.03 25.74
N LEU A 10 18.55 1.15 25.74
CA LEU A 10 19.13 0.53 26.93
C LEU A 10 20.66 0.55 26.80
N PRO A 11 21.41 0.99 27.84
CA PRO A 11 22.83 0.75 27.91
C PRO A 11 23.11 -0.76 27.93
N PHE A 12 24.22 -1.17 27.34
CA PHE A 12 24.57 -2.59 27.26
C PHE A 12 25.99 -2.81 27.71
N ASP A 13 26.16 -3.64 28.75
CA ASP A 13 27.43 -4.15 29.17
C ASP A 13 27.53 -5.64 28.81
N PRO A 14 28.58 -6.04 28.07
CA PRO A 14 28.83 -7.46 27.77
C PRO A 14 28.97 -8.34 29.03
N ALA A 15 29.45 -7.77 30.15
CA ALA A 15 29.59 -8.50 31.40
C ALA A 15 28.24 -8.87 32.04
N ASP A 16 27.22 -8.04 31.84
CA ASP A 16 25.87 -8.24 32.38
C ASP A 16 24.81 -8.41 31.23
N ALA A 17 25.23 -8.99 30.12
CA ALA A 17 24.40 -9.15 28.92
C ALA A 17 23.06 -9.82 29.21
N ARG A 18 23.01 -10.80 30.11
CA ARG A 18 21.78 -11.56 30.41
C ARG A 18 20.73 -10.69 31.09
N ALA A 19 21.10 -9.87 32.05
CA ALA A 19 20.15 -8.97 32.74
C ALA A 19 19.59 -7.92 31.80
N ALA A 20 20.42 -7.33 30.92
CA ALA A 20 19.98 -6.38 29.90
C ALA A 20 19.00 -7.01 28.91
N LEU A 21 19.27 -8.22 28.41
CA LEU A 21 18.45 -8.88 27.41
C LEU A 21 17.09 -9.36 27.95
N VAL A 22 16.99 -9.69 29.25
CA VAL A 22 15.70 -10.09 29.87
C VAL A 22 14.69 -8.94 29.88
N GLN A 23 15.14 -7.68 29.93
CA GLN A 23 14.27 -6.50 29.91
C GLN A 23 13.63 -6.23 28.54
N LEU A 24 14.18 -6.82 27.47
CA LEU A 24 13.69 -6.59 26.12
C LEU A 24 12.38 -7.38 25.84
N PRO A 25 11.44 -6.79 25.10
CA PRO A 25 10.21 -7.47 24.72
C PRO A 25 10.44 -8.57 23.66
N ARG A 26 9.53 -9.54 23.60
CA ARG A 26 9.50 -10.61 22.60
C ARG A 26 8.60 -10.29 21.40
N THR A 27 8.53 -9.03 21.01
CA THR A 27 7.65 -8.50 19.97
C THR A 27 8.46 -8.06 18.75
N PRO A 28 7.80 -7.83 17.61
CA PRO A 28 8.44 -7.30 16.41
C PRO A 28 9.04 -5.91 16.66
N ALA A 29 10.23 -5.70 16.13
CA ALA A 29 10.93 -4.42 16.29
C ALA A 29 11.98 -4.17 15.19
N VAL A 30 12.30 -2.92 14.98
CA VAL A 30 13.53 -2.46 14.35
C VAL A 30 14.49 -2.02 15.47
N PHE A 31 15.76 -2.37 15.33
CA PHE A 31 16.76 -2.10 16.34
C PHE A 31 18.10 -1.64 15.75
N ALA A 32 18.84 -0.89 16.51
CA ALA A 32 20.23 -0.51 16.23
C ALA A 32 21.13 -0.83 17.41
N LEU A 33 22.31 -1.37 17.11
CA LEU A 33 23.37 -1.68 18.07
C LEU A 33 24.51 -0.69 17.85
N TYR A 34 24.82 0.08 18.86
CA TYR A 34 25.85 1.12 18.81
C TYR A 34 27.09 0.67 19.58
N GLY A 35 28.29 0.96 19.02
CA GLY A 35 29.57 0.75 19.66
C GLY A 35 29.88 1.79 20.74
N ALA A 36 31.15 1.80 21.19
CA ALA A 36 31.63 2.75 22.16
C ALA A 36 31.88 4.14 21.56
N SER A 37 32.31 4.19 20.30
CA SER A 37 32.55 5.44 19.58
C SER A 37 31.33 5.91 18.81
N SER A 38 31.11 7.23 18.79
CA SER A 38 30.10 7.85 17.92
C SER A 38 30.41 7.73 16.42
N GLN A 39 31.66 7.37 16.09
CA GLN A 39 32.11 7.14 14.72
C GLN A 39 31.87 5.70 14.25
N ASP A 40 31.54 4.79 15.18
CA ASP A 40 31.24 3.40 14.81
C ASP A 40 29.92 3.32 14.05
N GLU A 41 29.94 2.65 12.89
CA GLU A 41 28.72 2.37 12.15
C GLU A 41 27.80 1.46 12.97
N PRO A 42 26.54 1.85 13.26
CA PRO A 42 25.62 1.00 14.00
C PRO A 42 25.19 -0.22 13.17
N TYR A 43 25.01 -1.34 13.84
CA TYR A 43 24.35 -2.48 13.23
C TYR A 43 22.82 -2.30 13.30
N ILE A 44 22.15 -2.12 12.16
CA ILE A 44 20.70 -1.94 12.07
C ILE A 44 20.04 -3.21 11.56
N GLY A 45 19.03 -3.69 12.30
CA GLY A 45 18.28 -4.87 11.95
C GLY A 45 16.79 -4.77 12.26
N ARG A 46 16.01 -5.68 11.71
CA ARG A 46 14.61 -5.90 12.06
C ARG A 46 14.39 -7.35 12.43
N THR A 47 13.38 -7.61 13.24
CA THR A 47 13.10 -8.95 13.74
C THR A 47 11.64 -9.08 14.19
N PRO A 48 11.00 -10.25 14.03
CA PRO A 48 9.70 -10.52 14.64
C PRO A 48 9.78 -10.77 16.16
N ASN A 49 10.98 -10.99 16.73
CA ASN A 49 11.19 -11.20 18.16
C ASN A 49 12.51 -10.54 18.58
N LEU A 50 12.41 -9.37 19.20
CA LEU A 50 13.57 -8.54 19.57
C LEU A 50 14.50 -9.28 20.52
N ARG A 51 13.99 -9.75 21.67
CA ARG A 51 14.78 -10.47 22.67
C ARG A 51 15.49 -11.68 22.06
N GLY A 52 14.76 -12.58 21.44
CA GLY A 52 15.35 -13.80 20.87
C GLY A 52 16.36 -13.54 19.74
N ARG A 53 16.24 -12.42 19.02
CA ARG A 53 17.25 -12.01 18.05
C ARG A 53 18.52 -11.49 18.71
N LEU A 54 18.37 -10.64 19.72
CA LEU A 54 19.51 -10.03 20.40
C LEU A 54 20.24 -11.04 21.28
N GLU A 55 19.56 -12.00 21.91
CA GLU A 55 20.20 -13.13 22.58
C GLU A 55 21.16 -13.88 21.63
N ARG A 56 20.72 -14.15 20.39
CA ARG A 56 21.56 -14.81 19.38
C ARG A 56 22.73 -13.99 18.87
N LEU A 57 22.66 -12.65 18.93
CA LEU A 57 23.72 -11.75 18.46
C LEU A 57 24.70 -11.36 19.56
N LEU A 58 24.22 -11.27 20.80
CA LEU A 58 24.94 -10.68 21.92
C LEU A 58 25.34 -11.69 23.01
N GLN A 59 24.85 -12.94 22.93
CA GLN A 59 25.31 -14.02 23.81
C GLN A 59 26.27 -14.96 23.06
N PRO A 60 27.42 -15.29 23.63
CA PRO A 60 28.34 -16.25 23.05
C PRO A 60 27.67 -17.64 22.99
N SER A 61 27.77 -18.32 21.85
CA SER A 61 27.26 -19.67 21.67
C SER A 61 28.37 -20.61 21.27
N ALA A 62 28.70 -21.55 22.15
CA ALA A 62 29.70 -22.59 21.88
C ALA A 62 29.28 -23.50 20.68
N ARG A 63 27.96 -23.64 20.44
CA ARG A 63 27.43 -24.48 19.35
C ARG A 63 27.55 -23.87 17.96
N HIS A 64 27.77 -22.57 17.85
CA HIS A 64 27.79 -21.85 16.56
C HIS A 64 28.89 -20.77 16.52
N PRO A 65 30.16 -21.15 16.50
CA PRO A 65 31.29 -20.20 16.54
C PRO A 65 31.38 -19.27 15.31
N ARG A 66 30.76 -19.65 14.19
CA ARG A 66 30.73 -18.82 12.96
C ARG A 66 29.64 -17.74 12.95
N ARG A 67 28.78 -17.66 13.98
CA ARG A 67 27.77 -16.60 14.04
C ARG A 67 28.41 -15.26 14.36
N LEU A 68 27.86 -14.21 13.75
CA LEU A 68 28.25 -12.84 14.06
C LEU A 68 28.04 -12.58 15.56
N GLN A 69 29.11 -12.34 16.29
CA GLN A 69 29.10 -12.02 17.71
C GLN A 69 29.48 -10.55 17.87
N LEU A 70 28.52 -9.76 18.33
CA LEU A 70 28.68 -8.30 18.50
C LEU A 70 28.86 -7.90 19.97
N ALA A 71 28.73 -8.84 20.90
CA ALA A 71 28.74 -8.56 22.35
C ALA A 71 29.87 -7.65 22.80
N GLY A 72 31.12 -7.94 22.41
CA GLY A 72 32.28 -7.18 22.82
C GLY A 72 32.33 -5.73 22.32
N ARG A 73 31.60 -5.43 21.26
CA ARG A 73 31.62 -4.12 20.58
C ARG A 73 30.45 -3.22 20.98
N VAL A 74 29.29 -3.82 21.32
CA VAL A 74 28.06 -3.08 21.64
C VAL A 74 28.11 -2.46 23.02
N ARG A 75 27.65 -1.22 23.14
CA ARG A 75 27.51 -0.47 24.39
C ARG A 75 26.10 0.10 24.58
N ARG A 76 25.30 0.19 23.52
CA ARG A 76 23.93 0.67 23.60
C ARG A 76 23.05 -0.07 22.58
N ILE A 77 21.88 -0.49 23.02
CA ILE A 77 20.83 -1.05 22.20
C ILE A 77 19.71 -0.01 22.11
N ALA A 78 19.28 0.34 20.90
CA ALA A 78 18.10 1.17 20.71
C ALA A 78 17.12 0.43 19.81
N TRP A 79 15.80 0.60 20.04
CA TRP A 79 14.78 -0.06 19.26
C TRP A 79 13.47 0.73 19.21
N ARG A 80 12.62 0.35 18.24
CA ARG A 80 11.23 0.74 18.15
C ARG A 80 10.39 -0.48 17.83
N LEU A 81 9.31 -0.67 18.58
CA LEU A 81 8.34 -1.72 18.30
C LEU A 81 7.58 -1.39 17.02
N THR A 82 7.18 -2.43 16.29
CA THR A 82 6.46 -2.31 15.03
C THR A 82 5.30 -3.28 14.98
N GLY A 83 4.16 -2.84 14.46
CA GLY A 83 2.97 -3.68 14.35
C GLY A 83 2.92 -4.52 13.07
N SER A 84 3.79 -4.22 12.08
CA SER A 84 3.79 -4.91 10.80
C SER A 84 5.19 -5.05 10.19
N ASP A 85 5.34 -6.02 9.25
CA ASP A 85 6.57 -6.14 8.47
C ASP A 85 6.76 -4.96 7.52
N PHE A 86 5.67 -4.34 7.06
CA PHE A 86 5.73 -3.13 6.24
C PHE A 86 6.32 -1.95 7.01
N GLU A 87 5.83 -1.69 8.20
CA GLU A 87 6.38 -0.66 9.10
C GLU A 87 7.85 -0.93 9.43
N SER A 88 8.18 -2.19 9.77
CA SER A 88 9.56 -2.60 10.05
C SER A 88 10.50 -2.34 8.87
N LEU A 89 10.05 -2.63 7.64
CA LEU A 89 10.83 -2.37 6.41
C LEU A 89 11.01 -0.88 6.17
N PHE A 90 9.95 -0.10 6.34
CA PHE A 90 9.99 1.34 6.15
C PHE A 90 10.94 2.02 7.15
N LEU A 91 10.78 1.72 8.44
CA LEU A 91 11.64 2.28 9.49
C LEU A 91 13.11 1.87 9.31
N GLN A 92 13.37 0.60 8.95
CA GLN A 92 14.73 0.15 8.65
C GLN A 92 15.34 0.92 7.48
N PHE A 93 14.56 1.18 6.42
CA PHE A 93 15.03 1.95 5.27
C PHE A 93 15.37 3.39 5.66
N GLU A 94 14.49 4.08 6.38
CA GLU A 94 14.71 5.45 6.85
C GLU A 94 15.99 5.56 7.70
N LEU A 95 16.21 4.62 8.61
CA LEU A 95 17.43 4.57 9.43
C LEU A 95 18.69 4.34 8.58
N LEU A 96 18.63 3.39 7.64
CA LEU A 96 19.77 3.08 6.77
C LEU A 96 20.05 4.22 5.79
N GLU A 97 19.02 4.87 5.27
CA GLU A 97 19.18 6.02 4.36
C GLU A 97 19.79 7.22 5.06
N ASN A 98 19.37 7.50 6.30
CA ASN A 98 19.93 8.58 7.10
C ASN A 98 21.43 8.38 7.42
N ILE A 99 21.87 7.13 7.59
CA ILE A 99 23.26 6.81 7.97
C ILE A 99 24.15 6.56 6.75
N TYR A 100 23.62 5.81 5.75
CA TYR A 100 24.42 5.32 4.63
C TYR A 100 24.03 5.93 3.28
N GLY A 101 23.03 6.81 3.24
CA GLY A 101 22.55 7.43 1.99
C GLY A 101 22.17 6.40 0.94
N ALA A 102 22.72 6.53 -0.26
CA ALA A 102 22.40 5.67 -1.40
C ALA A 102 22.69 4.16 -1.18
N LYS A 103 23.65 3.83 -0.30
CA LYS A 103 23.99 2.44 0.02
C LYS A 103 22.87 1.69 0.78
N ALA A 104 21.86 2.41 1.31
CA ALA A 104 20.70 1.80 1.98
C ALA A 104 19.95 0.82 1.06
N LEU A 105 19.80 1.14 -0.22
CA LEU A 105 19.13 0.29 -1.20
C LEU A 105 19.84 -1.06 -1.38
N GLU A 106 21.16 -1.04 -1.44
CA GLU A 106 22.00 -2.23 -1.58
C GLU A 106 21.96 -3.07 -0.31
N ARG A 107 22.12 -2.44 0.86
CA ARG A 107 22.08 -3.11 2.17
C ARG A 107 20.76 -3.82 2.45
N MET A 108 19.65 -3.30 1.93
CA MET A 108 18.32 -3.91 2.04
C MET A 108 17.97 -4.85 0.88
N HIS A 109 18.84 -4.99 -0.10
CA HIS A 109 18.56 -5.74 -1.34
C HIS A 109 17.23 -5.33 -2.00
N LEU A 110 16.99 -4.01 -2.06
CA LEU A 110 15.80 -3.44 -2.68
C LEU A 110 16.02 -3.31 -4.18
N GLY A 111 15.45 -4.24 -4.94
CA GLY A 111 15.46 -4.16 -6.40
C GLY A 111 14.69 -2.95 -6.92
N ALA A 112 15.29 -2.22 -7.87
CA ALA A 112 14.62 -1.08 -8.48
C ALA A 112 13.29 -1.49 -9.13
N PRO A 113 12.20 -0.74 -8.91
CA PRO A 113 10.93 -1.00 -9.57
C PRO A 113 11.03 -0.67 -11.07
N THR A 114 10.26 -1.37 -11.89
CA THR A 114 10.18 -1.15 -13.33
C THR A 114 8.95 -0.32 -13.67
N PHE A 115 9.12 0.60 -14.60
CA PHE A 115 8.09 1.50 -15.11
C PHE A 115 8.04 1.45 -16.63
N ILE A 116 6.88 1.72 -17.18
CA ILE A 116 6.72 2.11 -18.58
C ILE A 116 6.94 3.62 -18.67
N ARG A 117 7.69 4.06 -19.66
CA ARG A 117 7.91 5.47 -19.96
C ARG A 117 7.41 5.75 -21.36
N PHE A 118 6.50 6.69 -21.47
CA PHE A 118 6.06 7.27 -22.72
C PHE A 118 6.96 8.46 -23.07
N LEU A 119 7.60 8.46 -24.24
CA LEU A 119 8.51 9.52 -24.66
C LEU A 119 7.73 10.61 -25.40
N GLY A 120 6.84 11.31 -24.70
CA GLY A 120 5.91 12.29 -25.26
C GLY A 120 6.58 13.55 -25.84
N SER A 121 7.80 13.88 -25.42
CA SER A 121 8.57 15.01 -25.95
C SER A 121 9.18 14.77 -27.32
N ASN A 122 9.22 13.52 -27.81
CA ASN A 122 9.75 13.21 -29.12
C ASN A 122 8.74 13.60 -30.22
N ARG A 123 9.23 14.01 -31.39
CA ARG A 123 8.36 14.25 -32.57
C ARG A 123 7.51 13.03 -32.90
N TYR A 124 8.06 11.84 -32.77
CA TYR A 124 7.35 10.55 -32.88
C TYR A 124 7.46 9.79 -31.56
N PRO A 125 6.52 10.02 -30.62
CA PRO A 125 6.52 9.36 -29.34
C PRO A 125 6.54 7.83 -29.43
N ARG A 126 7.08 7.19 -28.39
CA ARG A 126 7.09 5.74 -28.26
C ARG A 126 7.11 5.31 -26.78
N ILE A 127 6.88 4.05 -26.54
CA ILE A 127 6.97 3.46 -25.20
C ILE A 127 8.35 2.83 -25.01
N THR A 128 8.91 3.02 -23.80
CA THR A 128 10.14 2.35 -23.35
C THR A 128 9.96 1.88 -21.90
N LEU A 129 10.91 1.08 -21.43
CA LEU A 129 10.96 0.67 -20.02
C LEU A 129 12.07 1.40 -19.29
N THR A 130 11.82 1.74 -18.02
CA THR A 130 12.82 2.37 -17.17
C THR A 130 12.74 1.85 -15.74
N ASN A 131 13.88 1.77 -15.06
CA ASN A 131 13.98 1.54 -13.61
C ASN A 131 14.45 2.80 -12.86
N ARG A 132 14.58 3.93 -13.56
CA ARG A 132 15.02 5.22 -13.02
C ARG A 132 14.01 6.31 -13.39
N PRO A 133 12.82 6.33 -12.74
CA PRO A 133 11.81 7.32 -13.06
C PRO A 133 12.29 8.73 -12.72
N SER A 134 12.10 9.66 -13.64
CA SER A 134 12.35 11.09 -13.47
C SER A 134 11.06 11.79 -13.01
N LEU A 135 11.16 12.72 -12.03
CA LEU A 135 10.01 13.56 -11.67
C LEU A 135 9.63 14.56 -12.75
N ARG A 136 10.57 14.98 -13.59
CA ARG A 136 10.29 15.90 -14.71
C ARG A 136 9.35 15.27 -15.74
N GLU A 137 9.37 13.92 -15.81
CA GLU A 137 8.54 13.13 -16.73
C GLU A 137 7.49 12.31 -16.00
N ALA A 138 7.15 12.69 -14.77
CA ALA A 138 6.26 11.91 -13.92
C ALA A 138 4.88 11.64 -14.55
N ASN A 139 4.40 12.52 -15.42
CA ASN A 139 3.16 12.34 -16.19
C ASN A 139 3.25 11.19 -17.21
N TRP A 140 4.45 10.89 -17.70
CA TRP A 140 4.71 9.91 -18.75
C TRP A 140 5.37 8.63 -18.24
N VAL A 141 5.46 8.48 -16.90
CA VAL A 141 6.03 7.30 -16.25
C VAL A 141 4.92 6.58 -15.51
N TYR A 142 4.65 5.33 -15.89
CA TYR A 142 3.54 4.51 -15.39
C TYR A 142 4.07 3.28 -14.67
N GLY A 143 3.61 3.03 -13.47
CA GLY A 143 4.05 1.93 -12.61
C GLY A 143 3.84 2.21 -11.13
N PRO A 144 4.51 1.46 -10.25
CA PRO A 144 5.50 0.41 -10.50
C PRO A 144 4.88 -0.95 -10.88
N PHE A 145 5.54 -1.70 -11.74
CA PHE A 145 5.18 -3.07 -12.08
C PHE A 145 5.86 -4.10 -11.16
N ALA A 146 5.28 -5.29 -11.06
CA ALA A 146 5.81 -6.39 -10.25
C ALA A 146 7.22 -6.81 -10.68
N SER A 147 7.44 -6.90 -11.99
CA SER A 147 8.71 -7.28 -12.59
C SER A 147 8.91 -6.57 -13.93
N ARG A 148 10.12 -6.68 -14.48
CA ARG A 148 10.40 -6.20 -15.84
C ARG A 148 9.55 -6.94 -16.87
N ALA A 149 9.46 -8.27 -16.76
CA ALA A 149 8.64 -9.08 -17.66
C ALA A 149 7.15 -8.71 -17.62
N ALA A 150 6.61 -8.36 -16.45
CA ALA A 150 5.23 -7.89 -16.34
C ALA A 150 5.02 -6.55 -17.07
N ALA A 151 5.99 -5.62 -16.97
CA ALA A 151 5.95 -4.35 -17.68
C ALA A 151 6.09 -4.53 -19.20
N GLU A 152 7.00 -5.42 -19.64
CA GLU A 152 7.19 -5.78 -21.05
C GLU A 152 5.90 -6.34 -21.63
N ARG A 153 5.32 -7.35 -20.96
CA ARG A 153 4.06 -7.97 -21.39
C ARG A 153 2.92 -6.95 -21.51
N PHE A 154 2.76 -6.08 -20.51
CA PHE A 154 1.73 -5.04 -20.60
C PHE A 154 1.99 -4.08 -21.76
N ALA A 155 3.24 -3.62 -21.95
CA ALA A 155 3.59 -2.72 -23.04
C ALA A 155 3.35 -3.35 -24.41
N GLU A 156 3.71 -4.62 -24.62
CA GLU A 156 3.47 -5.37 -25.85
C GLU A 156 1.98 -5.53 -26.14
N GLU A 157 1.19 -5.93 -25.14
CA GLU A 157 -0.26 -6.11 -25.31
C GLU A 157 -0.97 -4.76 -25.53
N ALA A 158 -0.54 -3.70 -24.82
CA ALA A 158 -1.07 -2.35 -25.03
C ALA A 158 -0.77 -1.85 -26.45
N LEU A 159 0.45 -2.05 -26.94
CA LEU A 159 0.84 -1.65 -28.31
C LEU A 159 0.10 -2.43 -29.41
N LYS A 160 -0.54 -3.58 -29.11
CA LYS A 160 -1.41 -4.27 -30.07
C LYS A 160 -2.78 -3.56 -30.26
N LEU A 161 -3.15 -2.67 -29.33
CA LEU A 161 -4.36 -1.87 -29.42
C LEU A 161 -4.15 -0.59 -30.27
N PHE A 162 -2.89 -0.26 -30.60
CA PHE A 162 -2.51 1.00 -31.24
C PHE A 162 -1.46 0.78 -32.31
N LEU A 163 -1.37 1.76 -33.22
CA LEU A 163 -0.41 1.76 -34.32
C LEU A 163 0.83 2.62 -34.02
N LEU A 164 1.24 2.66 -32.75
CA LEU A 164 2.42 3.42 -32.33
C LEU A 164 3.71 2.68 -32.72
N ARG A 165 4.78 3.41 -33.05
CA ARG A 165 6.07 2.82 -33.43
C ARG A 165 6.68 2.01 -32.28
N ARG A 166 7.33 0.90 -32.64
CA ARG A 166 8.00 -0.03 -31.71
C ARG A 166 9.53 0.01 -31.81
N CYS A 167 10.05 0.58 -32.91
CA CYS A 167 11.50 0.73 -33.12
C CYS A 167 12.12 1.64 -32.06
N THR A 168 13.39 1.37 -31.75
CA THR A 168 14.16 2.10 -30.72
C THR A 168 15.01 3.21 -31.29
N ASP A 169 15.24 3.18 -32.59
CA ASP A 169 16.15 4.10 -33.30
C ASP A 169 15.62 5.54 -33.30
N ASP A 170 16.52 6.48 -33.35
CA ASP A 170 16.17 7.87 -33.64
C ASP A 170 15.59 7.95 -35.04
N LEU A 171 14.45 8.61 -35.16
CA LEU A 171 13.68 8.60 -36.37
C LEU A 171 13.89 9.91 -37.15
N ASP A 172 14.50 9.80 -38.32
CA ASP A 172 14.54 10.84 -39.33
C ASP A 172 13.73 10.37 -40.55
N PRO A 173 12.50 10.91 -40.77
CA PRO A 173 11.62 10.43 -41.80
C PRO A 173 12.20 10.68 -43.20
N ASN A 174 12.34 9.61 -43.98
CA ASN A 174 12.82 9.67 -45.35
C ASN A 174 11.97 8.77 -46.25
N PRO A 175 11.38 9.27 -47.35
CA PRO A 175 10.62 8.44 -48.29
C PRO A 175 11.38 7.23 -48.84
N ALA A 176 12.71 7.34 -48.91
CA ALA A 176 13.56 6.23 -49.36
C ALA A 176 13.90 5.21 -48.25
N HIS A 177 13.39 5.38 -47.04
CA HIS A 177 13.60 4.43 -45.95
C HIS A 177 12.93 3.07 -46.29
N PRO A 178 13.65 1.94 -46.18
CA PRO A 178 13.16 0.63 -46.64
C PRO A 178 11.94 0.10 -45.81
N GLY A 179 11.51 0.81 -44.78
CA GLY A 179 10.52 0.30 -43.84
C GLY A 179 11.14 -0.63 -42.80
N CYS A 180 10.27 -1.31 -42.08
CA CYS A 180 10.66 -2.32 -41.10
C CYS A 180 9.53 -3.35 -40.94
N VAL A 181 9.83 -4.47 -40.30
CA VAL A 181 8.86 -5.56 -40.07
C VAL A 181 7.54 -5.08 -39.44
N TYR A 182 7.57 -4.10 -38.55
CA TYR A 182 6.34 -3.57 -37.90
C TYR A 182 5.47 -2.78 -38.90
N SER A 183 6.08 -2.09 -39.86
CA SER A 183 5.31 -1.39 -40.88
C SER A 183 4.70 -2.36 -41.89
N GLU A 184 5.45 -3.38 -42.30
CA GLU A 184 4.96 -4.44 -43.19
C GLU A 184 3.79 -5.20 -42.58
N MET A 185 3.87 -5.51 -41.27
CA MET A 185 2.79 -6.17 -40.51
C MET A 185 1.61 -5.23 -40.15
N LYS A 186 1.63 -3.98 -40.60
CA LYS A 186 0.62 -2.96 -40.26
C LYS A 186 0.43 -2.76 -38.73
N MET A 187 1.51 -2.90 -37.96
CA MET A 187 1.54 -2.70 -36.51
C MET A 187 2.03 -1.31 -36.10
N CYS A 188 2.32 -0.45 -37.07
CA CYS A 188 2.83 0.91 -36.91
C CYS A 188 2.33 1.78 -38.07
N LEU A 189 2.09 3.07 -37.83
CA LEU A 189 1.75 4.05 -38.88
C LEU A 189 2.91 4.40 -39.81
N ALA A 190 4.09 3.83 -39.59
CA ALA A 190 5.27 3.94 -40.44
C ALA A 190 5.73 5.37 -40.70
N PRO A 191 5.94 6.22 -39.68
CA PRO A 191 6.45 7.57 -39.86
C PRO A 191 7.88 7.59 -40.47
N CYS A 192 8.63 6.48 -40.38
CA CYS A 192 9.99 6.37 -40.88
C CYS A 192 10.12 6.61 -42.41
N TYR A 193 9.16 6.13 -43.18
CA TYR A 193 9.11 6.37 -44.63
C TYR A 193 7.92 7.27 -45.03
N GLN A 194 7.44 8.11 -44.10
CA GLN A 194 6.32 9.02 -44.31
C GLN A 194 5.01 8.30 -44.70
N GLY A 195 4.78 7.09 -44.13
CA GLY A 195 3.57 6.32 -44.35
C GLY A 195 2.32 6.92 -43.71
N CYS A 196 2.48 7.96 -42.88
CA CYS A 196 1.38 8.77 -42.30
C CYS A 196 1.81 10.23 -42.18
N THR A 197 0.84 11.12 -42.00
CA THR A 197 1.12 12.53 -41.65
C THR A 197 1.53 12.66 -40.19
N ASP A 198 2.20 13.77 -39.83
CA ASP A 198 2.57 14.06 -38.44
C ASP A 198 1.32 14.16 -37.56
N GLU A 199 0.24 14.79 -38.04
CA GLU A 199 -1.02 14.97 -37.34
C GLU A 199 -1.64 13.62 -37.02
N ARG A 200 -1.71 12.69 -37.99
CA ARG A 200 -2.25 11.35 -37.78
C ARG A 200 -1.43 10.56 -36.76
N TYR A 201 -0.11 10.72 -36.76
CA TYR A 201 0.75 10.09 -35.75
C TYR A 201 0.51 10.68 -34.35
N GLN A 202 0.33 12.00 -34.25
CA GLN A 202 0.07 12.68 -32.99
C GLN A 202 -1.32 12.30 -32.39
N GLU A 203 -2.33 12.09 -33.23
CA GLU A 203 -3.63 11.56 -32.79
C GLU A 203 -3.49 10.18 -32.13
N GLU A 204 -2.78 9.27 -32.80
CA GLU A 204 -2.51 7.92 -32.27
C GLU A 204 -1.69 7.96 -30.99
N SER A 205 -0.66 8.79 -30.95
CA SER A 205 0.20 9.04 -29.80
C SER A 205 -0.61 9.57 -28.60
N SER A 206 -1.49 10.54 -28.83
CA SER A 206 -2.38 11.10 -27.80
C SER A 206 -3.38 10.07 -27.26
N ALA A 207 -3.86 9.16 -28.13
CA ALA A 207 -4.75 8.06 -27.72
C ALA A 207 -4.00 7.09 -26.79
N VAL A 208 -2.73 6.77 -27.08
CA VAL A 208 -1.88 5.95 -26.21
C VAL A 208 -1.62 6.63 -24.86
N GLU A 209 -1.28 7.91 -24.86
CA GLU A 209 -1.06 8.68 -23.64
C GLU A 209 -2.31 8.70 -22.77
N LYS A 210 -3.49 8.98 -23.34
CA LYS A 210 -4.78 8.95 -22.63
C LYS A 210 -5.07 7.56 -22.10
N PHE A 211 -4.83 6.50 -22.87
CA PHE A 211 -5.02 5.13 -22.42
C PHE A 211 -4.17 4.82 -21.18
N LEU A 212 -2.88 5.18 -21.21
CA LEU A 212 -1.99 4.97 -20.06
C LEU A 212 -2.40 5.82 -18.86
N ALA A 213 -2.73 7.10 -19.07
CA ALA A 213 -3.11 8.04 -18.01
C ALA A 213 -4.40 7.63 -17.30
N THR A 214 -5.38 7.12 -18.03
CA THR A 214 -6.69 6.69 -17.51
C THR A 214 -6.77 5.20 -17.19
N ARG A 215 -5.66 4.48 -17.25
CA ARG A 215 -5.62 3.03 -17.06
C ARG A 215 -6.60 2.28 -18.00
N GLY A 216 -6.67 2.73 -19.23
CA GLY A 216 -7.49 2.13 -20.28
C GLY A 216 -8.95 2.63 -20.36
N GLU A 217 -9.39 3.40 -19.37
CA GLU A 217 -10.80 3.88 -19.31
C GLU A 217 -11.19 4.71 -20.51
N SER A 218 -10.32 5.63 -20.95
CA SER A 218 -10.60 6.49 -22.11
C SER A 218 -10.94 5.70 -23.37
N ARG A 219 -10.22 4.60 -23.63
CA ARG A 219 -10.49 3.74 -24.79
C ARG A 219 -11.74 2.92 -24.61
N LEU A 220 -11.99 2.38 -23.40
CA LEU A 220 -13.21 1.62 -23.10
C LEU A 220 -14.45 2.46 -23.29
N VAL A 221 -14.48 3.69 -22.76
CA VAL A 221 -15.60 4.62 -22.94
C VAL A 221 -15.86 4.88 -24.42
N THR A 222 -14.80 5.21 -25.19
CA THR A 222 -14.94 5.47 -26.64
C THR A 222 -15.50 4.26 -27.38
N LEU A 223 -14.92 3.07 -27.18
CA LEU A 223 -15.35 1.85 -27.86
C LEU A 223 -16.77 1.42 -27.46
N SER A 224 -17.13 1.56 -26.17
CA SER A 224 -18.48 1.23 -25.70
C SER A 224 -19.52 2.17 -26.29
N THR A 225 -19.25 3.47 -26.35
CA THR A 225 -20.15 4.44 -26.98
C THR A 225 -20.35 4.13 -28.49
N GLN A 226 -19.27 3.84 -29.22
CA GLN A 226 -19.35 3.48 -30.64
C GLN A 226 -20.11 2.16 -30.84
N ARG A 227 -19.89 1.15 -29.98
CA ARG A 227 -20.65 -0.12 -30.03
C ARG A 227 -22.13 0.10 -29.83
N ASP A 228 -22.49 0.89 -28.82
CA ASP A 228 -23.90 1.14 -28.48
C ASP A 228 -24.59 1.93 -29.58
N GLN A 229 -23.88 2.86 -30.24
CA GLN A 229 -24.37 3.58 -31.39
C GLN A 229 -24.58 2.63 -32.58
N ALA A 230 -23.57 1.81 -32.95
CA ALA A 230 -23.72 0.84 -34.06
C ALA A 230 -24.87 -0.15 -33.81
N SER A 231 -25.06 -0.54 -32.53
CA SER A 231 -26.21 -1.40 -32.15
C SER A 231 -27.55 -0.68 -32.32
N ALA A 232 -27.64 0.60 -31.99
CA ALA A 232 -28.87 1.40 -32.19
C ALA A 232 -29.19 1.62 -33.67
N GLU A 233 -28.14 1.71 -34.51
CA GLU A 233 -28.26 1.83 -35.97
C GLU A 233 -28.46 0.46 -36.66
N LEU A 234 -28.59 -0.64 -35.88
CA LEU A 234 -28.78 -2.03 -36.36
C LEU A 234 -27.57 -2.57 -37.15
N GLU A 235 -26.40 -1.97 -37.01
CA GLU A 235 -25.14 -2.42 -37.60
C GLU A 235 -24.49 -3.53 -36.77
N PHE A 236 -25.09 -4.70 -36.73
CA PHE A 236 -24.71 -5.77 -35.80
C PHE A 236 -23.29 -6.30 -36.01
N GLU A 237 -22.80 -6.34 -37.25
CA GLU A 237 -21.40 -6.76 -37.53
C GLU A 237 -20.40 -5.74 -36.97
N SER A 238 -20.65 -4.45 -37.17
CA SER A 238 -19.86 -3.37 -36.62
C SER A 238 -19.85 -3.39 -35.08
N ALA A 239 -21.04 -3.53 -34.48
CA ALA A 239 -21.20 -3.66 -33.04
C ALA A 239 -20.45 -4.88 -32.46
N ALA A 240 -20.47 -6.03 -33.16
CA ALA A 240 -19.73 -7.22 -32.73
C ALA A 240 -18.21 -7.02 -32.80
N GLN A 241 -17.71 -6.37 -33.84
CA GLN A 241 -16.27 -6.02 -33.95
C GLN A 241 -15.83 -5.06 -32.84
N LEU A 242 -16.63 -4.04 -32.53
CA LEU A 242 -16.38 -3.09 -31.44
C LEU A 242 -16.42 -3.78 -30.08
N HIS A 243 -17.36 -4.70 -29.87
CA HIS A 243 -17.41 -5.50 -28.65
C HIS A 243 -16.14 -6.35 -28.45
N ALA A 244 -15.64 -6.99 -29.52
CA ALA A 244 -14.38 -7.72 -29.46
C ALA A 244 -13.19 -6.81 -29.11
N GLN A 245 -13.19 -5.54 -29.56
CA GLN A 245 -12.16 -4.55 -29.18
C GLN A 245 -12.30 -4.13 -27.70
N VAL A 246 -13.51 -3.97 -27.17
CA VAL A 246 -13.77 -3.72 -25.74
C VAL A 246 -13.18 -4.85 -24.91
N GLN A 247 -13.54 -6.12 -25.19
CA GLN A 247 -13.03 -7.29 -24.48
C GLN A 247 -11.49 -7.36 -24.52
N ARG A 248 -10.87 -7.10 -25.67
CA ARG A 248 -9.41 -7.07 -25.82
C ARG A 248 -8.80 -5.94 -24.96
N THR A 249 -9.43 -4.78 -24.93
CA THR A 249 -8.96 -3.63 -24.12
C THR A 249 -9.06 -3.95 -22.62
N GLU A 250 -10.13 -4.60 -22.18
CA GLU A 250 -10.29 -5.07 -20.78
C GLU A 250 -9.22 -6.10 -20.39
N ALA A 251 -8.93 -7.05 -21.28
CA ALA A 251 -7.88 -8.03 -21.06
C ALA A 251 -6.49 -7.38 -20.88
N VAL A 252 -6.17 -6.38 -21.70
CA VAL A 252 -4.92 -5.61 -21.55
C VAL A 252 -4.92 -4.82 -20.24
N ARG A 253 -6.01 -4.15 -19.90
CA ARG A 253 -6.18 -3.41 -18.65
C ARG A 253 -5.95 -4.29 -17.43
N ALA A 254 -6.41 -5.53 -17.45
CA ALA A 254 -6.24 -6.49 -16.36
C ALA A 254 -4.76 -6.87 -16.09
N LEU A 255 -3.86 -6.67 -17.05
CA LEU A 255 -2.42 -6.86 -16.85
C LEU A 255 -1.76 -5.78 -16.00
N ALA A 256 -2.41 -4.63 -15.82
CA ALA A 256 -1.94 -3.52 -14.99
C ALA A 256 -2.76 -3.44 -13.69
N PRO A 257 -2.22 -3.91 -12.56
CA PRO A 257 -2.86 -3.79 -11.26
C PRO A 257 -3.16 -2.34 -10.88
N GLU A 258 -4.00 -2.14 -9.88
CA GLU A 258 -4.44 -0.81 -9.47
C GLU A 258 -3.31 0.14 -9.05
N LEU A 259 -2.21 -0.42 -8.57
CA LEU A 259 -0.98 0.33 -8.24
C LEU A 259 -0.33 0.98 -9.47
N VAL A 260 -0.53 0.42 -10.67
CA VAL A 260 0.08 0.95 -11.90
C VAL A 260 -0.68 2.18 -12.35
N ARG A 261 -0.06 3.35 -12.12
CA ARG A 261 -0.62 4.68 -12.41
C ARG A 261 0.48 5.62 -12.91
N PRO A 262 0.14 6.77 -13.51
CA PRO A 262 1.12 7.85 -13.70
C PRO A 262 1.78 8.20 -12.37
N LEU A 263 3.10 8.37 -12.36
CA LEU A 263 3.86 8.56 -11.12
C LEU A 263 3.46 9.83 -10.35
N ASN A 264 3.05 10.88 -11.07
CA ASN A 264 2.51 12.11 -10.48
C ASN A 264 1.14 11.91 -9.80
N HIS A 265 0.33 10.95 -10.30
CA HIS A 265 -0.98 10.61 -9.75
C HIS A 265 -0.93 9.42 -8.79
N LEU A 266 0.25 8.84 -8.57
CA LEU A 266 0.40 7.73 -7.63
C LEU A 266 0.32 8.25 -6.19
N ARG A 267 -0.90 8.18 -5.66
CA ARG A 267 -1.25 8.48 -4.27
C ARG A 267 -1.94 7.27 -3.68
N ALA A 268 -1.57 6.90 -2.45
CA ALA A 268 -2.18 5.77 -1.75
C ALA A 268 -2.12 5.96 -0.24
N VAL A 269 -3.19 5.56 0.44
CA VAL A 269 -3.21 5.36 1.90
C VAL A 269 -3.02 3.88 2.17
N ILE A 270 -2.08 3.55 3.05
CA ILE A 270 -1.79 2.18 3.46
C ILE A 270 -2.08 2.08 4.95
N LEU A 271 -2.95 1.13 5.31
CA LEU A 271 -3.32 0.83 6.68
C LEU A 271 -2.57 -0.42 7.14
N GLN A 272 -1.99 -0.37 8.34
CA GLN A 272 -1.24 -1.47 8.95
C GLN A 272 -1.66 -1.65 10.41
N ALA A 273 -1.47 -2.86 10.94
CA ALA A 273 -1.60 -3.07 12.38
C ALA A 273 -0.58 -2.23 13.14
N SER A 274 -0.97 -1.67 14.28
CA SER A 274 -0.08 -1.00 15.23
C SER A 274 0.50 -2.01 16.24
N PRO A 275 1.66 -1.73 16.85
CA PRO A 275 2.11 -2.47 18.03
C PRO A 275 1.18 -2.27 19.25
N HIS A 276 0.30 -1.28 19.21
CA HIS A 276 -0.71 -1.00 20.25
C HIS A 276 -2.09 -1.52 19.78
N PRO A 277 -2.79 -2.33 20.60
CA PRO A 277 -4.00 -3.03 20.17
C PRO A 277 -5.20 -2.12 19.83
N GLU A 278 -5.22 -0.90 20.35
CA GLU A 278 -6.30 0.08 20.13
C GLU A 278 -5.98 1.08 19.02
N GLU A 279 -4.97 0.79 18.21
CA GLU A 279 -4.49 1.70 17.16
C GLU A 279 -4.30 0.96 15.83
N VAL A 280 -4.42 1.72 14.76
CA VAL A 280 -4.06 1.33 13.39
C VAL A 280 -3.08 2.36 12.84
N GLU A 281 -2.01 1.90 12.22
CA GLU A 281 -1.02 2.77 11.62
C GLU A 281 -1.41 3.15 10.20
N ILE A 282 -1.40 4.46 9.93
CA ILE A 282 -1.69 5.05 8.63
C ILE A 282 -0.38 5.50 7.99
N PHE A 283 -0.17 5.09 6.75
CA PHE A 283 0.90 5.58 5.89
C PHE A 283 0.31 6.26 4.66
N LEU A 284 0.93 7.33 4.21
CA LEU A 284 0.57 8.04 3.00
C LEU A 284 1.72 7.96 1.99
N PHE A 285 1.44 7.40 0.82
CA PHE A 285 2.34 7.48 -0.33
C PHE A 285 1.87 8.60 -1.27
N GLN A 286 2.76 9.57 -1.53
CA GLN A 286 2.46 10.70 -2.41
C GLN A 286 3.75 11.36 -2.91
N GLY A 287 3.77 11.79 -4.18
CA GLY A 287 4.92 12.47 -4.77
C GLY A 287 6.21 11.63 -4.76
N GLY A 288 6.07 10.30 -4.80
CA GLY A 288 7.19 9.37 -4.71
C GLY A 288 7.76 9.18 -3.30
N LYS A 289 7.10 9.72 -2.26
CA LYS A 289 7.50 9.60 -0.86
C LYS A 289 6.45 8.85 -0.06
N LEU A 290 6.88 7.91 0.76
CA LEU A 290 6.10 7.28 1.80
C LEU A 290 6.29 8.06 3.10
N ARG A 291 5.21 8.37 3.80
CA ARG A 291 5.18 9.08 5.08
C ARG A 291 4.39 8.29 6.11
N GLY A 292 4.68 8.48 7.36
CA GLY A 292 4.07 7.77 8.48
C GLY A 292 5.14 7.03 9.30
N PRO A 293 4.74 6.14 10.20
CA PRO A 293 3.35 5.87 10.57
C PRO A 293 2.68 7.04 11.31
N GLN A 294 1.38 7.18 11.11
CA GLN A 294 0.51 8.03 11.92
C GLN A 294 -0.48 7.10 12.63
N ALA A 295 -0.38 7.05 13.96
CA ALA A 295 -1.30 6.25 14.76
C ALA A 295 -2.73 6.85 14.69
N PHE A 296 -3.70 5.98 14.47
CA PHE A 296 -5.12 6.29 14.50
C PHE A 296 -5.80 5.43 15.55
N SER A 297 -6.31 6.07 16.61
CA SER A 297 -7.00 5.37 17.69
C SER A 297 -8.36 4.84 17.21
N THR A 298 -8.61 3.56 17.49
CA THR A 298 -9.88 2.88 17.22
C THR A 298 -10.91 3.03 18.33
N LEU A 299 -10.58 3.77 19.39
CA LEU A 299 -11.52 4.10 20.47
C LEU A 299 -12.76 4.80 19.90
N GLY A 300 -13.94 4.34 20.31
CA GLY A 300 -15.21 4.80 19.78
C GLY A 300 -15.68 4.12 18.49
N MET A 301 -14.87 3.23 17.89
CA MET A 301 -15.29 2.35 16.80
C MET A 301 -15.88 1.06 17.39
N ARG A 302 -17.04 0.62 16.88
CA ARG A 302 -17.57 -0.71 17.22
C ARG A 302 -16.83 -1.74 16.37
N ILE A 303 -15.96 -2.51 17.01
CA ILE A 303 -15.23 -3.62 16.40
C ILE A 303 -15.95 -4.90 16.79
N GLN A 304 -16.55 -5.60 15.84
CA GLN A 304 -17.12 -6.92 16.03
C GLN A 304 -16.11 -7.99 15.63
N ASN A 305 -15.81 -8.89 16.55
CA ASN A 305 -15.00 -10.06 16.23
C ASN A 305 -15.93 -11.20 15.79
N GLU A 306 -15.80 -11.65 14.54
CA GLU A 306 -16.65 -12.69 13.94
C GLU A 306 -16.61 -14.03 14.68
N GLN A 307 -15.57 -14.27 15.49
CA GLN A 307 -15.38 -15.55 16.17
C GLN A 307 -16.00 -15.65 17.58
N SER A 308 -16.35 -14.54 18.22
CA SER A 308 -16.76 -14.60 19.62
C SER A 308 -18.22 -14.24 19.89
N GLY A 309 -18.98 -13.72 18.94
CA GLY A 309 -20.38 -13.30 19.15
C GLY A 309 -20.59 -12.29 20.28
N SER A 310 -19.52 -11.86 20.94
CA SER A 310 -19.55 -10.92 22.05
C SER A 310 -19.07 -9.55 21.60
N SER A 311 -19.90 -8.54 21.72
CA SER A 311 -19.49 -7.15 21.63
C SER A 311 -18.50 -6.87 22.76
N SER A 312 -17.31 -6.32 22.40
CA SER A 312 -16.38 -5.84 23.41
C SER A 312 -17.07 -4.80 24.31
N LEU A 313 -17.17 -5.09 25.59
CA LEU A 313 -17.77 -4.21 26.61
C LEU A 313 -17.05 -2.85 26.74
N PHE A 314 -15.85 -2.72 26.16
CA PHE A 314 -15.04 -1.50 26.23
C PHE A 314 -15.35 -0.46 25.15
N ALA A 315 -16.29 -0.70 24.26
CA ALA A 315 -16.61 0.21 23.16
C ALA A 315 -17.94 0.96 23.34
N GLN A 316 -18.48 1.04 24.54
CA GLN A 316 -19.62 1.92 24.81
C GLN A 316 -19.09 3.31 25.15
N PRO A 317 -19.38 4.36 24.36
CA PRO A 317 -19.24 5.70 24.88
C PRO A 317 -20.24 5.84 26.04
N LEU A 318 -19.77 6.18 27.22
CA LEU A 318 -20.62 6.76 28.25
C LEU A 318 -21.23 8.03 27.65
N ALA A 319 -22.47 7.91 27.17
CA ALA A 319 -23.28 9.07 26.87
C ALA A 319 -23.61 9.69 28.26
N ILE A 320 -22.83 10.69 28.64
CA ILE A 320 -23.23 11.63 29.67
C ILE A 320 -24.30 12.48 29.01
N GLU A 321 -25.58 12.12 29.20
CA GLU A 321 -26.67 13.03 28.93
C GLU A 321 -26.53 14.19 29.92
N PRO A 322 -26.52 15.46 29.44
CA PRO A 322 -26.60 16.59 30.34
C PRO A 322 -27.96 16.52 31.04
N VAL A 323 -27.94 16.39 32.36
CA VAL A 323 -29.14 16.51 33.21
C VAL A 323 -29.60 17.97 33.12
N PRO A 324 -30.82 18.28 32.66
CA PRO A 324 -31.33 19.63 32.73
C PRO A 324 -31.53 20.01 34.21
N GLU A 325 -30.83 21.02 34.67
CA GLU A 325 -31.18 21.70 35.95
C GLU A 325 -32.55 22.31 35.78
N THR A 326 -33.48 21.82 36.49
CA THR A 326 -34.78 22.33 36.91
C THR A 326 -35.95 21.36 36.63
N ALA A 327 -36.32 20.55 37.61
CA ALA A 327 -37.69 20.14 37.80
C ALA A 327 -37.89 19.84 39.30
N GLU A 328 -38.85 20.52 39.84
CA GLU A 328 -39.26 20.58 41.22
C GLU A 328 -39.69 19.21 41.77
N ILE A 329 -39.48 19.05 43.08
CA ILE A 329 -39.80 17.90 43.91
C ILE A 329 -41.34 17.78 44.03
N GLY A 330 -41.87 16.62 43.61
CA GLY A 330 -43.26 16.22 43.87
C GLY A 330 -43.31 14.75 44.22
N ASP A 331 -43.87 14.44 45.34
CA ASP A 331 -43.91 13.27 46.21
C ASP A 331 -44.65 12.03 45.63
N PRO A 332 -44.50 10.84 46.24
CA PRO A 332 -44.55 9.55 45.54
C PRO A 332 -45.90 8.83 45.63
N GLY A 333 -46.19 8.04 44.61
CA GLY A 333 -47.31 7.12 44.59
C GLY A 333 -46.96 5.76 43.99
N LEU A 334 -46.83 4.79 44.86
CA LEU A 334 -46.73 3.36 44.56
C LEU A 334 -47.78 2.86 43.56
N ARG A 335 -47.39 2.05 42.61
CA ARG A 335 -48.13 0.83 42.24
C ARG A 335 -47.26 -0.15 41.46
N ILE A 336 -46.98 -1.26 42.11
CA ILE A 336 -46.47 -2.52 41.55
C ILE A 336 -47.57 -3.16 40.70
N ARG A 337 -47.25 -3.58 39.50
CA ARG A 337 -48.02 -4.60 38.76
C ARG A 337 -47.09 -5.61 38.16
N GLU A 338 -47.12 -6.78 38.74
CA GLU A 338 -46.64 -8.04 38.19
C GLU A 338 -47.41 -8.38 36.89
N SER A 339 -46.74 -8.84 35.86
CA SER A 339 -47.36 -9.74 34.89
C SER A 339 -46.30 -10.66 34.26
N GLN A 340 -46.50 -11.82 34.60
CA GLN A 340 -46.22 -13.19 34.19
C GLN A 340 -45.55 -13.42 32.83
N ALA A 341 -44.71 -14.42 32.90
CA ALA A 341 -43.98 -15.13 31.85
C ALA A 341 -44.83 -15.65 30.71
N ALA A 342 -44.31 -15.52 29.50
CA ALA A 342 -44.63 -16.44 28.42
C ALA A 342 -43.31 -16.96 27.81
N ARG A 343 -43.11 -18.27 28.03
CA ARG A 343 -42.10 -19.06 27.30
C ARG A 343 -42.53 -19.14 25.84
N ALA A 344 -41.62 -18.80 24.95
CA ALA A 344 -41.68 -19.19 23.54
C ALA A 344 -40.36 -19.85 23.14
N GLU A 345 -40.48 -21.10 22.76
CA GLU A 345 -39.42 -21.93 22.18
C GLU A 345 -39.03 -21.32 20.84
N SER A 346 -37.74 -21.08 20.62
CA SER A 346 -37.21 -20.71 19.31
C SER A 346 -36.15 -21.72 18.90
N GLY A 347 -36.43 -22.41 17.80
CA GLY A 347 -35.51 -23.31 17.12
C GLY A 347 -34.30 -22.57 16.49
N PRO A 348 -33.29 -23.29 16.03
CA PRO A 348 -32.04 -22.70 15.58
C PRO A 348 -32.25 -21.94 14.26
N GLN A 349 -32.01 -20.62 14.28
CA GLN A 349 -31.89 -19.80 13.08
C GLN A 349 -30.50 -19.97 12.45
N PRO A 350 -30.37 -19.91 11.11
CA PRO A 350 -29.10 -20.02 10.42
C PRO A 350 -28.23 -18.79 10.71
N ALA A 351 -26.93 -19.02 10.79
CA ALA A 351 -25.89 -18.03 11.06
C ALA A 351 -26.03 -16.81 10.12
N SER A 352 -26.39 -15.66 10.67
CA SER A 352 -26.41 -14.40 9.98
C SER A 352 -24.98 -13.87 9.84
N GLU A 353 -24.59 -13.51 8.63
CA GLU A 353 -23.38 -12.75 8.34
C GLU A 353 -23.23 -11.56 9.30
N ALA A 354 -22.12 -11.52 10.02
CA ALA A 354 -21.83 -10.47 10.99
C ALA A 354 -21.69 -9.12 10.29
N ARG A 355 -22.76 -8.33 10.31
CA ARG A 355 -22.76 -6.95 9.81
C ARG A 355 -22.06 -6.06 10.83
N ILE A 356 -20.99 -5.39 10.41
CA ILE A 356 -20.33 -4.33 11.19
C ILE A 356 -21.38 -3.25 11.48
N ALA A 357 -21.80 -3.12 12.74
CA ALA A 357 -22.75 -2.09 13.15
C ALA A 357 -22.07 -0.71 12.99
N MET A 358 -22.55 0.10 12.06
CA MET A 358 -22.02 1.43 11.82
C MET A 358 -22.38 2.37 12.98
N PRO A 359 -21.46 3.24 13.41
CA PRO A 359 -21.73 4.24 14.45
C PRO A 359 -22.87 5.18 14.05
N THR A 360 -23.49 5.86 15.01
CA THR A 360 -24.49 6.90 14.75
C THR A 360 -23.94 7.96 13.79
N ARG A 361 -24.81 8.70 13.09
CA ARG A 361 -24.42 9.69 12.09
C ARG A 361 -23.43 10.74 12.65
N ALA A 362 -23.63 11.19 13.89
CA ALA A 362 -22.76 12.14 14.57
C ALA A 362 -21.38 11.53 14.90
N ALA A 363 -21.35 10.30 15.44
CA ALA A 363 -20.11 9.61 15.76
C ALA A 363 -19.29 9.28 14.49
N ARG A 364 -19.98 9.00 13.39
CA ARG A 364 -19.30 8.79 12.09
C ARG A 364 -18.65 10.07 11.57
N GLY A 365 -19.33 11.21 11.63
CA GLY A 365 -18.75 12.50 11.22
C GLY A 365 -17.50 12.85 12.02
N LEU A 366 -17.48 12.56 13.32
CA LEU A 366 -16.29 12.76 14.16
C LEU A 366 -15.13 11.87 13.73
N LEU A 367 -15.38 10.59 13.41
CA LEU A 367 -14.34 9.66 12.95
C LEU A 367 -13.81 10.06 11.57
N GLU A 368 -14.68 10.48 10.66
CA GLU A 368 -14.28 11.00 9.34
C GLU A 368 -13.38 12.25 9.50
N SER A 369 -13.75 13.21 10.35
CA SER A 369 -12.94 14.40 10.63
C SER A 369 -11.59 14.08 11.28
N ARG A 370 -11.55 13.12 12.21
CA ARG A 370 -10.28 12.64 12.80
C ARG A 370 -9.38 12.00 11.74
N LEU A 371 -9.95 11.21 10.83
CA LEU A 371 -9.21 10.58 9.75
C LEU A 371 -8.68 11.62 8.75
N GLU A 372 -9.49 12.62 8.38
CA GLU A 372 -9.04 13.73 7.56
C GLU A 372 -7.89 14.49 8.19
N SER A 373 -7.97 14.77 9.49
CA SER A 373 -6.90 15.44 10.24
C SER A 373 -5.61 14.61 10.26
N ALA A 374 -5.71 13.28 10.43
CA ALA A 374 -4.56 12.38 10.38
C ALA A 374 -3.92 12.35 8.99
N LEU A 375 -4.73 12.31 7.93
CA LEU A 375 -4.25 12.35 6.55
C LEU A 375 -3.63 13.72 6.21
N ALA A 376 -4.22 14.81 6.67
CA ALA A 376 -3.68 16.16 6.49
C ALA A 376 -2.33 16.33 7.20
N ALA A 377 -2.16 15.75 8.40
CA ALA A 377 -0.88 15.76 9.11
C ALA A 377 0.23 15.03 8.33
N LEU A 378 -0.13 13.96 7.60
CA LEU A 378 0.80 13.24 6.73
C LEU A 378 1.07 13.99 5.41
N ASP A 379 0.13 14.81 4.94
CA ASP A 379 0.22 15.53 3.65
C ASP A 379 0.99 16.86 3.75
N VAL A 380 1.51 17.21 4.92
CA VAL A 380 2.29 18.44 5.10
C VAL A 380 3.44 18.47 4.08
N LEU A 381 3.50 19.56 3.33
CA LEU A 381 4.50 19.84 2.29
C LEU A 381 5.90 19.79 2.88
N SER A 382 6.52 18.63 2.81
CA SER A 382 7.94 18.44 3.09
C SER A 382 8.76 18.64 1.82
N LYS A 383 10.06 18.87 1.98
CA LYS A 383 10.99 18.91 0.83
C LYS A 383 10.76 17.70 -0.08
N PRO A 384 10.86 17.87 -1.41
CA PRO A 384 10.73 16.76 -2.33
C PRO A 384 11.76 15.66 -1.98
N PRO A 385 11.39 14.38 -2.11
CA PRO A 385 12.28 13.29 -1.74
C PRO A 385 13.54 13.28 -2.62
N SER A 386 14.67 12.91 -2.04
CA SER A 386 15.89 12.62 -2.79
C SER A 386 15.64 11.50 -3.81
N THR A 387 16.50 11.37 -4.80
CA THR A 387 16.40 10.25 -5.76
C THR A 387 16.49 8.89 -5.05
N THR A 388 17.31 8.79 -4.02
CA THR A 388 17.46 7.57 -3.20
C THR A 388 16.19 7.26 -2.42
N GLN A 389 15.64 8.25 -1.72
CA GLN A 389 14.37 8.10 -0.98
C GLN A 389 13.25 7.65 -1.88
N ARG A 390 13.07 8.32 -3.03
CA ARG A 390 12.02 7.95 -3.99
C ARG A 390 12.17 6.51 -4.48
N ARG A 391 13.38 6.13 -4.87
CA ARG A 391 13.66 4.75 -5.32
C ARG A 391 13.39 3.73 -4.23
N GLY A 392 13.79 4.03 -2.99
CA GLY A 392 13.55 3.19 -1.83
C GLY A 392 12.08 3.04 -1.52
N HIS A 393 11.34 4.15 -1.40
CA HIS A 393 9.91 4.12 -1.09
C HIS A 393 9.08 3.42 -2.17
N LEU A 394 9.39 3.64 -3.45
CA LEU A 394 8.75 2.91 -4.55
C LEU A 394 9.09 1.41 -4.52
N ALA A 395 10.33 1.06 -4.17
CA ALA A 395 10.74 -0.33 -4.04
C ALA A 395 10.07 -1.03 -2.84
N LEU A 396 9.92 -0.33 -1.70
CA LEU A 396 9.18 -0.83 -0.54
C LEU A 396 7.70 -1.05 -0.86
N LEU A 397 7.05 -0.04 -1.47
CA LEU A 397 5.65 -0.12 -1.88
C LEU A 397 5.43 -1.29 -2.85
N LYS A 398 6.26 -1.40 -3.89
CA LYS A 398 6.24 -2.53 -4.83
C LYS A 398 6.40 -3.86 -4.10
N ARG A 399 7.44 -4.01 -3.27
CA ARG A 399 7.76 -5.26 -2.55
C ARG A 399 6.62 -5.71 -1.66
N TRP A 400 5.91 -4.79 -1.03
CA TRP A 400 4.78 -5.09 -0.18
C TRP A 400 3.51 -5.38 -0.99
N TYR A 401 3.17 -4.53 -1.97
CA TYR A 401 1.94 -4.64 -2.75
C TYR A 401 1.84 -5.95 -3.54
N TYR A 402 2.93 -6.39 -4.15
CA TYR A 402 2.97 -7.61 -4.97
C TYR A 402 3.23 -8.90 -4.18
N ARG A 403 3.21 -8.85 -2.86
CA ARG A 403 3.17 -10.06 -2.04
C ARG A 403 1.85 -10.81 -2.27
N PRO A 404 1.86 -12.17 -2.22
CA PRO A 404 0.62 -12.92 -2.18
C PRO A 404 -0.29 -12.40 -1.07
N GLU A 405 -1.59 -12.33 -1.34
CA GLU A 405 -2.57 -11.69 -0.44
C GLU A 405 -2.54 -12.29 0.97
N VAL A 406 -2.37 -13.62 1.08
CA VAL A 406 -2.23 -14.34 2.34
C VAL A 406 -1.02 -13.87 3.17
N ARG A 407 0.04 -13.34 2.53
CA ARG A 407 1.27 -12.86 3.18
C ARG A 407 1.35 -11.34 3.26
N ARG A 408 0.38 -10.65 2.69
CA ARG A 408 0.32 -9.18 2.70
C ARG A 408 -0.52 -8.72 3.90
N SER A 409 0.15 -8.26 4.95
CA SER A 409 -0.53 -7.58 6.05
C SER A 409 -1.01 -6.19 5.63
N GLY A 410 -2.15 -5.75 6.18
CA GLY A 410 -2.68 -4.42 5.93
C GLY A 410 -3.47 -4.29 4.62
N GLU A 411 -3.92 -3.07 4.34
CA GLU A 411 -4.75 -2.73 3.20
C GLU A 411 -4.25 -1.45 2.52
N ILE A 412 -4.53 -1.30 1.22
CA ILE A 412 -4.19 -0.10 0.45
C ILE A 412 -5.44 0.48 -0.18
N PHE A 413 -5.50 1.81 -0.19
CA PHE A 413 -6.61 2.58 -0.76
C PHE A 413 -6.07 3.67 -1.65
N PHE A 414 -6.74 3.87 -2.79
CA PHE A 414 -6.41 4.91 -3.73
C PHE A 414 -7.49 5.99 -3.70
N PRO A 415 -7.15 7.23 -4.03
CA PRO A 415 -8.15 8.28 -4.18
C PRO A 415 -9.10 7.98 -5.34
N ASP A 416 -10.29 8.54 -5.28
CA ASP A 416 -11.28 8.50 -6.38
C ASP A 416 -10.86 9.35 -7.59
N GLY A 417 -11.68 9.38 -8.63
CA GLY A 417 -11.43 10.14 -9.86
C GLY A 417 -11.27 11.65 -9.66
N GLU A 418 -11.76 12.19 -8.54
CA GLU A 418 -11.63 13.60 -8.15
C GLU A 418 -10.46 13.81 -7.15
N SER A 419 -9.58 12.84 -7.00
CA SER A 419 -8.45 12.84 -6.05
C SER A 419 -8.85 12.96 -4.57
N ARG A 420 -10.11 12.67 -4.23
CA ARG A 420 -10.61 12.63 -2.85
C ARG A 420 -10.38 11.25 -2.23
N TRP A 421 -10.14 11.24 -0.91
CA TRP A 421 -9.99 10.01 -0.18
C TRP A 421 -11.36 9.35 0.11
N PRO A 422 -11.52 8.05 -0.11
CA PRO A 422 -12.75 7.32 0.20
C PRO A 422 -12.87 7.05 1.70
N LEU A 423 -13.16 8.09 2.52
CA LEU A 423 -13.11 8.05 3.99
C LEU A 423 -13.92 6.91 4.59
N LYS A 424 -15.13 6.65 4.05
CA LYS A 424 -15.99 5.55 4.51
C LYS A 424 -15.34 4.18 4.32
N THR A 425 -14.65 4.00 3.19
CA THR A 425 -13.96 2.74 2.87
C THR A 425 -12.70 2.58 3.72
N LEU A 426 -11.98 3.68 3.96
CA LEU A 426 -10.83 3.72 4.86
C LEU A 426 -11.22 3.35 6.30
N LEU A 427 -12.30 3.93 6.84
CA LEU A 427 -12.79 3.60 8.19
C LEU A 427 -13.19 2.13 8.31
N ARG A 428 -13.80 1.54 7.28
CA ARG A 428 -14.07 0.09 7.24
C ARG A 428 -12.78 -0.73 7.24
N GLY A 429 -11.75 -0.29 6.49
CA GLY A 429 -10.42 -0.90 6.49
C GLY A 429 -9.77 -0.85 7.86
N ILE A 430 -9.81 0.29 8.54
CA ILE A 430 -9.34 0.44 9.92
C ILE A 430 -10.02 -0.57 10.83
N GLY A 431 -11.36 -0.68 10.76
CA GLY A 431 -12.12 -1.65 11.56
C GLY A 431 -11.69 -3.10 11.32
N ARG A 432 -11.47 -3.49 10.05
CA ARG A 432 -11.00 -4.86 9.72
C ARG A 432 -9.59 -5.15 10.26
N ILE A 433 -8.69 -4.18 10.18
CA ILE A 433 -7.32 -4.36 10.68
C ILE A 433 -7.32 -4.46 12.20
N ALA A 434 -8.07 -3.60 12.87
CA ALA A 434 -8.22 -3.64 14.34
C ALA A 434 -8.83 -4.96 14.81
N ALA A 435 -9.88 -5.45 14.14
CA ALA A 435 -10.49 -6.74 14.46
C ALA A 435 -9.49 -7.92 14.34
N LYS A 436 -8.65 -7.92 13.28
CA LYS A 436 -7.62 -8.94 13.10
C LYS A 436 -6.52 -8.89 14.18
N ALA A 437 -6.21 -7.70 14.70
CA ALA A 437 -5.20 -7.53 15.75
C ALA A 437 -5.69 -8.05 17.13
N ILE A 438 -7.00 -8.05 17.35
CA ILE A 438 -7.63 -8.51 18.60
C ILE A 438 -7.84 -10.04 18.58
N ALA A 439 -7.97 -10.66 17.41
CA ALA A 439 -8.14 -12.11 17.28
C ALA A 439 -6.91 -12.85 17.82
N PRO A 440 -7.04 -13.84 18.73
CA PRO A 440 -5.91 -14.62 19.21
C PRO A 440 -5.22 -15.32 18.02
N ALA A 441 -3.90 -15.27 18.00
CA ALA A 441 -3.11 -16.00 17.00
C ALA A 441 -3.51 -17.47 17.05
N HIS A 442 -4.03 -18.00 15.95
CA HIS A 442 -4.40 -19.41 15.84
C HIS A 442 -3.12 -20.23 16.04
N GLU A 443 -3.01 -20.92 17.17
CA GLU A 443 -1.97 -21.95 17.35
C GLU A 443 -2.13 -22.99 16.25
N PRO A 444 -1.08 -23.31 15.51
CA PRO A 444 -1.15 -24.41 14.55
C PRO A 444 -1.50 -25.69 15.30
N SER A 445 -2.59 -26.34 14.89
CA SER A 445 -3.01 -27.64 15.44
C SER A 445 -1.82 -28.60 15.48
N PRO A 446 -1.58 -29.30 16.57
CA PRO A 446 -0.52 -30.31 16.63
C PRO A 446 -0.82 -31.38 15.56
N HIS A 447 0.18 -31.67 14.75
CA HIS A 447 0.12 -32.78 13.80
C HIS A 447 -0.30 -34.05 14.55
N PRO A 448 -1.24 -34.84 14.01
CA PRO A 448 -1.51 -36.17 14.58
C PRO A 448 -0.23 -37.01 14.49
N PRO A 449 0.05 -37.87 15.48
CA PRO A 449 1.21 -38.72 15.46
C PRO A 449 1.10 -39.69 14.26
N GLU A 450 2.15 -39.73 13.45
CA GLU A 450 2.31 -40.72 12.40
C GLU A 450 2.35 -42.11 13.08
N SER A 451 1.42 -42.98 12.68
CA SER A 451 1.36 -44.39 13.05
C SER A 451 2.12 -45.25 12.02
#